data_4d898d272a1463046866b8eb0a9d3df8
#
_entry.id   4d898d272a1463046866b8eb0a9d3df8
#
_cell.length_a   1.000
_cell.length_b   1.000
_cell.length_c   1.000
_cell.angle_alpha   90.00
_cell.angle_beta   90.00
_cell.angle_gamma   90.00
#
_symmetry.space_group_name_H-M   'P 1'
#
loop_
_entity.id
_entity.type
_entity.pdbx_description
1 polymer ?
#
loop_
_entity_poly.entity_id
_entity_poly.type
_entity_poly.pdbx_seq_one_letter_code
_entity_poly.pdbx_strand_id
1 'polypeptide(L)'
;MAQRNNENIPVLTPYNPLDKRHLGEQVAEALLEQDVQQLPPSRFIGAGVYALYYIGDFPTYAALTEVNKDDQYLCPIYVGKAVPEGARKGGQGEDVDPGTALYKRLNDHAKSIEAATNLNLADFRCRFLAVDDIWIPLAESMVIERFK
;
A
#
# COMPACT_ATOMS: atom_id res chain seq x y z
N MET A 1 -11.24 -21.60 25.26
CA MET A 1 -10.80 -22.88 24.92
C MET A 1 -11.81 -23.70 24.15
N ALA A 2 -11.30 -24.43 23.26
CA ALA A 2 -12.18 -25.22 22.42
C ALA A 2 -12.95 -26.23 23.21
N GLN A 3 -14.18 -26.37 22.88
CA GLN A 3 -15.01 -27.37 23.47
C GLN A 3 -14.57 -28.75 23.05
N ARG A 4 -14.47 -29.60 23.98
CA ARG A 4 -14.16 -30.94 23.67
C ARG A 4 -15.37 -31.64 23.11
N ASN A 5 -15.27 -32.04 21.92
CA ASN A 5 -16.37 -32.77 21.30
C ASN A 5 -16.12 -34.26 21.51
N ASN A 6 -16.80 -34.85 22.49
CA ASN A 6 -16.56 -36.24 22.86
C ASN A 6 -16.97 -37.22 21.78
N GLU A 7 -17.74 -36.78 20.83
CA GLU A 7 -18.22 -37.60 19.74
C GLU A 7 -17.41 -37.46 18.48
N ASN A 8 -16.34 -36.64 18.53
CA ASN A 8 -15.49 -36.39 17.37
C ASN A 8 -16.23 -35.83 16.17
N ILE A 9 -17.26 -35.05 16.43
CA ILE A 9 -17.97 -34.39 15.35
C ILE A 9 -17.15 -33.21 14.86
N PRO A 10 -16.84 -33.15 13.57
CA PRO A 10 -16.03 -32.03 13.08
C PRO A 10 -16.76 -30.70 13.18
N VAL A 11 -15.99 -29.66 13.48
CA VAL A 11 -16.52 -28.31 13.52
C VAL A 11 -16.01 -27.59 12.28
N LEU A 12 -16.93 -27.14 11.43
CA LEU A 12 -16.58 -26.44 10.20
C LEU A 12 -16.50 -24.96 10.46
N THR A 13 -15.45 -24.34 9.93
CA THR A 13 -15.31 -22.88 9.98
C THR A 13 -16.08 -22.29 8.84
N PRO A 14 -17.06 -21.41 9.10
CA PRO A 14 -17.82 -20.81 8.02
C PRO A 14 -16.93 -19.95 7.12
N TYR A 15 -17.19 -20.02 5.83
CA TYR A 15 -16.52 -19.15 4.90
C TYR A 15 -17.09 -17.73 5.02
N ASN A 16 -16.21 -16.77 5.21
CA ASN A 16 -16.60 -15.37 5.29
C ASN A 16 -15.97 -14.63 4.11
N PRO A 17 -16.77 -14.21 3.12
CA PRO A 17 -16.20 -13.49 1.97
C PRO A 17 -15.59 -12.17 2.34
N LEU A 18 -15.93 -11.64 3.52
CA LEU A 18 -15.36 -10.39 4.02
C LEU A 18 -14.21 -10.62 5.00
N ASP A 19 -13.68 -11.83 5.05
CA ASP A 19 -12.54 -12.14 5.89
C ASP A 19 -11.37 -11.23 5.51
N LYS A 20 -10.72 -10.67 6.51
CA LYS A 20 -9.62 -9.73 6.30
C LYS A 20 -8.51 -10.30 5.44
N ARG A 21 -8.22 -11.60 5.57
CA ARG A 21 -7.17 -12.22 4.76
C ARG A 21 -7.51 -12.19 3.28
N HIS A 22 -8.76 -12.48 2.95
CA HIS A 22 -9.19 -12.44 1.55
C HIS A 22 -9.13 -11.03 1.01
N LEU A 23 -9.61 -10.06 1.80
CA LEU A 23 -9.56 -8.67 1.38
C LEU A 23 -8.13 -8.18 1.22
N GLY A 24 -7.26 -8.58 2.14
CA GLY A 24 -5.86 -8.18 2.08
C GLY A 24 -5.15 -8.71 0.86
N GLU A 25 -5.41 -9.97 0.53
CA GLU A 25 -4.82 -10.57 -0.66
C GLU A 25 -5.28 -9.85 -1.91
N GLN A 26 -6.58 -9.53 -1.99
CA GLN A 26 -7.12 -8.83 -3.15
C GLN A 26 -6.54 -7.44 -3.31
N VAL A 27 -6.43 -6.69 -2.22
CA VAL A 27 -5.88 -5.34 -2.27
C VAL A 27 -4.41 -5.38 -2.67
N ALA A 28 -3.64 -6.28 -2.05
CA ALA A 28 -2.22 -6.39 -2.37
C ALA A 28 -2.02 -6.78 -3.82
N GLU A 29 -2.80 -7.72 -4.33
CA GLU A 29 -2.72 -8.11 -5.74
C GLU A 29 -3.05 -6.95 -6.65
N ALA A 30 -4.11 -6.21 -6.34
CA ALA A 30 -4.52 -5.07 -7.15
C ALA A 30 -3.42 -4.01 -7.18
N LEU A 31 -2.78 -3.76 -6.05
CA LEU A 31 -1.67 -2.81 -6.00
C LEU A 31 -0.49 -3.30 -6.84
N LEU A 32 -0.16 -4.58 -6.74
CA LEU A 32 0.97 -5.16 -7.47
C LEU A 32 0.72 -5.25 -8.97
N GLU A 33 -0.53 -5.16 -9.40
CA GLU A 33 -0.86 -5.12 -10.82
C GLU A 33 -0.71 -3.72 -11.41
N GLN A 34 -0.57 -2.71 -10.57
CA GLN A 34 -0.38 -1.34 -11.07
C GLN A 34 1.03 -1.17 -11.61
N ASP A 35 1.15 -0.31 -12.61
CA ASP A 35 2.46 0.00 -13.18
C ASP A 35 3.37 0.66 -12.16
N VAL A 36 4.64 0.29 -12.21
CA VAL A 36 5.66 0.98 -11.43
C VAL A 36 6.00 2.28 -12.15
N GLN A 37 6.03 3.36 -11.42
CA GLN A 37 6.29 4.69 -11.97
C GLN A 37 7.42 5.36 -11.22
N GLN A 38 8.00 6.38 -11.84
CA GLN A 38 9.02 7.16 -11.16
C GLN A 38 8.38 8.01 -10.06
N LEU A 39 9.18 8.44 -9.11
CA LEU A 39 8.74 9.26 -7.99
C LEU A 39 9.27 10.68 -8.18
N PRO A 40 8.45 11.72 -8.21
CA PRO A 40 6.99 11.66 -8.15
C PRO A 40 6.41 11.33 -9.52
N PRO A 41 5.22 10.76 -9.54
CA PRO A 41 4.52 10.54 -10.82
C PRO A 41 3.94 11.84 -11.35
N SER A 42 3.39 11.79 -12.55
CA SER A 42 2.64 12.92 -13.09
C SER A 42 1.40 13.17 -12.22
N ARG A 43 0.97 14.41 -12.16
CA ARG A 43 -0.17 14.78 -11.34
C ARG A 43 -1.44 14.03 -11.75
N PHE A 44 -2.20 13.58 -10.76
CA PHE A 44 -3.42 12.83 -11.01
C PHE A 44 -4.39 13.03 -9.83
N ILE A 45 -5.64 12.60 -10.02
CA ILE A 45 -6.67 12.67 -9.01
C ILE A 45 -6.90 11.27 -8.47
N GLY A 46 -6.89 11.12 -7.16
CA GLY A 46 -7.13 9.84 -6.53
C GLY A 46 -6.65 9.82 -5.10
N ALA A 47 -7.24 8.93 -4.32
CA ALA A 47 -6.86 8.65 -2.95
C ALA A 47 -6.78 7.14 -2.80
N GLY A 48 -5.98 6.65 -1.86
CA GLY A 48 -5.85 5.21 -1.70
C GLY A 48 -4.58 4.82 -0.99
N VAL A 49 -3.94 3.78 -1.50
CA VAL A 49 -2.72 3.23 -0.91
C VAL A 49 -1.59 3.27 -1.92
N TYR A 50 -0.37 3.22 -1.41
CA TYR A 50 0.80 3.28 -2.29
C TYR A 50 1.97 2.54 -1.66
N ALA A 51 2.94 2.20 -2.52
CA ALA A 51 4.18 1.57 -2.12
C ALA A 51 5.34 2.29 -2.78
N LEU A 52 6.43 2.46 -2.05
CA LEU A 52 7.66 3.03 -2.58
C LEU A 52 8.71 1.92 -2.64
N TYR A 53 9.53 1.96 -3.69
CA TYR A 53 10.59 0.99 -3.91
C TYR A 53 11.93 1.69 -4.07
N TYR A 54 12.96 1.03 -3.59
CA TYR A 54 14.32 1.53 -3.73
C TYR A 54 15.11 0.58 -4.64
N ILE A 55 15.82 1.14 -5.60
CA ILE A 55 16.62 0.35 -6.55
C ILE A 55 18.03 0.93 -6.71
N GLY A 56 18.48 1.74 -5.75
CA GLY A 56 19.80 2.35 -5.81
C GLY A 56 20.88 1.49 -5.16
N ASP A 57 22.00 2.13 -4.85
CA ASP A 57 23.17 1.41 -4.34
C ASP A 57 23.61 1.86 -2.94
N PHE A 58 22.72 2.50 -2.17
CA PHE A 58 23.02 2.85 -0.80
C PHE A 58 23.19 1.56 0.00
N PRO A 59 24.33 1.35 0.65
CA PRO A 59 24.64 0.03 1.25
C PRO A 59 23.62 -0.46 2.27
N THR A 60 23.04 0.44 3.05
CA THR A 60 22.04 0.07 4.05
C THR A 60 20.82 -0.61 3.43
N TYR A 61 20.50 -0.27 2.18
CA TYR A 61 19.33 -0.80 1.49
C TYR A 61 19.67 -1.85 0.43
N ALA A 62 20.89 -2.40 0.50
CA ALA A 62 21.34 -3.34 -0.53
C ALA A 62 20.40 -4.54 -0.70
N ALA A 63 19.86 -5.05 0.40
CA ALA A 63 18.95 -6.20 0.33
C ALA A 63 17.66 -5.86 -0.43
N LEU A 64 17.17 -4.63 -0.28
CA LEU A 64 15.98 -4.20 -1.01
C LEU A 64 16.27 -4.09 -2.49
N THR A 65 17.40 -3.49 -2.84
CA THR A 65 17.79 -3.35 -4.24
C THR A 65 17.90 -4.71 -4.91
N GLU A 66 18.44 -5.68 -4.20
CA GLU A 66 18.64 -7.01 -4.77
C GLU A 66 17.34 -7.66 -5.19
N VAL A 67 16.28 -7.51 -4.40
CA VAL A 67 14.99 -8.12 -4.72
C VAL A 67 14.12 -7.24 -5.61
N ASN A 68 14.47 -5.97 -5.78
CA ASN A 68 13.67 -5.05 -6.58
C ASN A 68 14.25 -4.78 -7.97
N LYS A 69 15.50 -5.11 -8.19
CA LYS A 69 16.17 -4.83 -9.46
C LYS A 69 15.56 -5.68 -10.58
N ASP A 70 15.91 -5.34 -11.81
CA ASP A 70 15.47 -6.04 -13.01
C ASP A 70 13.95 -6.10 -13.12
N ASP A 71 13.31 -5.00 -12.73
CA ASP A 71 11.84 -4.85 -12.80
C ASP A 71 11.07 -5.84 -11.94
N GLN A 72 11.71 -6.43 -10.93
CA GLN A 72 11.02 -7.37 -10.05
C GLN A 72 10.13 -6.69 -9.02
N TYR A 73 10.62 -5.63 -8.40
CA TYR A 73 9.87 -4.83 -7.42
C TYR A 73 9.11 -5.69 -6.40
N LEU A 74 9.84 -6.59 -5.75
CA LEU A 74 9.23 -7.57 -4.85
C LEU A 74 9.02 -7.06 -3.43
N CYS A 75 9.79 -6.06 -3.00
CA CYS A 75 9.71 -5.61 -1.62
C CYS A 75 9.75 -4.08 -1.55
N PRO A 76 8.65 -3.45 -1.14
CA PRO A 76 8.67 -1.99 -0.98
C PRO A 76 9.48 -1.58 0.24
N ILE A 77 10.05 -0.39 0.17
CA ILE A 77 10.75 0.21 1.32
C ILE A 77 9.75 0.92 2.22
N TYR A 78 8.57 1.26 1.69
CA TYR A 78 7.55 1.97 2.44
C TYR A 78 6.17 1.69 1.84
N VAL A 79 5.18 1.52 2.71
CA VAL A 79 3.78 1.40 2.32
C VAL A 79 3.00 2.42 3.12
N GLY A 80 2.10 3.13 2.47
CA GLY A 80 1.31 4.14 3.14
C GLY A 80 -0.04 4.35 2.51
N LYS A 81 -0.75 5.34 3.03
CA LYS A 81 -2.06 5.70 2.54
C LYS A 81 -2.17 7.20 2.36
N ALA A 82 -3.12 7.60 1.53
CA ALA A 82 -3.48 9.00 1.35
C ALA A 82 -4.99 9.09 1.39
N VAL A 83 -5.50 9.76 2.41
CA VAL A 83 -6.93 9.87 2.67
C VAL A 83 -7.42 11.25 2.25
N PRO A 84 -8.57 11.35 1.57
CA PRO A 84 -9.09 12.66 1.22
C PRO A 84 -9.42 13.48 2.47
N GLU A 85 -9.23 14.79 2.38
CA GLU A 85 -9.52 15.68 3.51
C GLU A 85 -10.96 15.53 4.00
N GLY A 86 -11.90 15.41 3.09
CA GLY A 86 -13.31 15.28 3.45
C GLY A 86 -13.60 14.09 4.34
N ALA A 87 -12.88 13.00 4.17
CA ALA A 87 -13.09 11.80 4.98
C ALA A 87 -12.80 12.05 6.45
N ARG A 88 -11.88 12.96 6.76
CA ARG A 88 -11.51 13.27 8.13
C ARG A 88 -12.60 14.04 8.87
N LYS A 89 -13.52 14.61 8.13
CA LYS A 89 -14.62 15.40 8.70
C LYS A 89 -15.89 14.60 8.85
N GLY A 90 -15.78 13.28 8.73
CA GLY A 90 -16.94 12.41 8.88
C GLY A 90 -17.80 12.31 7.65
N GLY A 91 -17.26 12.65 6.48
CA GLY A 91 -18.00 12.55 5.24
C GLY A 91 -18.35 11.12 4.90
N GLN A 92 -19.35 10.95 4.07
CA GLN A 92 -19.74 9.65 3.56
C GLN A 92 -18.86 9.31 2.36
N GLY A 93 -18.43 8.07 2.28
CA GLY A 93 -17.50 7.66 1.24
C GLY A 93 -17.91 8.02 -0.16
N GLU A 94 -19.19 7.89 -0.46
CA GLU A 94 -19.69 8.13 -1.81
C GLU A 94 -19.59 9.58 -2.24
N ASP A 95 -19.62 10.49 -1.28
CA ASP A 95 -19.68 11.92 -1.56
C ASP A 95 -18.35 12.62 -1.36
N VAL A 96 -17.30 11.90 -1.01
CA VAL A 96 -16.01 12.49 -0.73
C VAL A 96 -15.21 12.62 -2.01
N ASP A 97 -14.77 13.85 -2.31
CA ASP A 97 -13.89 14.10 -3.45
C ASP A 97 -12.50 13.61 -3.10
N PRO A 98 -11.94 12.67 -3.85
CA PRO A 98 -10.59 12.17 -3.55
C PRO A 98 -9.50 13.23 -3.73
N GLY A 99 -9.73 14.24 -4.58
CA GLY A 99 -8.73 15.25 -4.84
C GLY A 99 -7.41 14.65 -5.28
N THR A 100 -6.31 15.33 -4.96
CA THR A 100 -4.97 14.87 -5.31
C THR A 100 -4.25 14.26 -4.12
N ALA A 101 -4.98 13.59 -3.23
CA ALA A 101 -4.40 13.09 -1.98
C ALA A 101 -3.20 12.16 -2.20
N LEU A 102 -3.33 11.19 -3.09
CA LEU A 102 -2.20 10.29 -3.39
C LEU A 102 -1.03 11.04 -4.01
N TYR A 103 -1.31 11.89 -4.98
CA TYR A 103 -0.25 12.65 -5.62
C TYR A 103 0.50 13.52 -4.61
N LYS A 104 -0.23 14.23 -3.76
CA LYS A 104 0.38 15.07 -2.73
C LYS A 104 1.28 14.27 -1.82
N ARG A 105 0.82 13.12 -1.39
CA ARG A 105 1.59 12.29 -0.47
C ARG A 105 2.87 11.79 -1.13
N LEU A 106 2.75 11.33 -2.37
CA LEU A 106 3.92 10.87 -3.12
C LEU A 106 4.90 12.01 -3.36
N ASN A 107 4.39 13.19 -3.66
CA ASN A 107 5.22 14.36 -3.86
C ASN A 107 5.93 14.78 -2.57
N ASP A 108 5.27 14.65 -1.41
CA ASP A 108 5.89 14.92 -0.13
C ASP A 108 7.06 13.97 0.15
N HIS A 109 6.90 12.70 -0.19
CA HIS A 109 8.00 11.75 -0.07
C HIS A 109 9.16 12.14 -0.98
N ALA A 110 8.86 12.54 -2.21
CA ALA A 110 9.89 12.96 -3.14
C ALA A 110 10.69 14.15 -2.58
N LYS A 111 10.00 15.11 -2.01
CA LYS A 111 10.67 16.27 -1.40
C LYS A 111 11.55 15.88 -0.22
N SER A 112 11.07 14.96 0.60
CA SER A 112 11.85 14.48 1.74
C SER A 112 13.12 13.76 1.28
N ILE A 113 13.00 12.97 0.23
CA ILE A 113 14.15 12.23 -0.31
C ILE A 113 15.16 13.22 -0.91
N GLU A 114 14.69 14.22 -1.63
CA GLU A 114 15.57 15.23 -2.21
C GLU A 114 16.32 16.02 -1.15
N ALA A 115 15.72 16.20 0.01
CA ALA A 115 16.35 16.92 1.12
C ALA A 115 17.40 16.08 1.82
N ALA A 116 17.38 14.77 1.64
CA ALA A 116 18.37 13.88 2.25
C ALA A 116 19.67 13.95 1.47
N THR A 117 20.80 14.02 2.17
CA THR A 117 22.09 14.21 1.53
C THR A 117 22.68 12.92 0.96
N ASN A 118 22.14 11.78 1.38
CA ASN A 118 22.71 10.48 1.03
C ASN A 118 21.81 9.64 0.13
N LEU A 119 20.73 10.21 -0.35
CA LEU A 119 19.78 9.49 -1.21
C LEU A 119 19.56 10.25 -2.51
N ASN A 120 19.32 9.51 -3.57
CA ASN A 120 19.05 10.09 -4.88
C ASN A 120 17.62 9.73 -5.27
N LEU A 121 16.82 10.76 -5.53
CA LEU A 121 15.43 10.55 -5.90
C LEU A 121 15.25 9.62 -7.12
N ALA A 122 16.20 9.67 -8.05
CA ALA A 122 16.15 8.84 -9.25
C ALA A 122 16.20 7.34 -8.95
N ASP A 123 16.61 6.97 -7.74
CA ASP A 123 16.70 5.57 -7.32
C ASP A 123 15.40 5.04 -6.71
N PHE A 124 14.36 5.84 -6.72
CA PHE A 124 13.07 5.45 -6.13
C PHE A 124 12.01 5.28 -7.19
N ARG A 125 11.08 4.37 -6.90
CA ARG A 125 9.92 4.12 -7.76
C ARG A 125 8.69 4.02 -6.88
N CYS A 126 7.52 4.11 -7.47
CA CYS A 126 6.28 4.00 -6.72
C CYS A 126 5.23 3.23 -7.49
N ARG A 127 4.30 2.67 -6.74
CA ARG A 127 3.04 2.14 -7.22
C ARG A 127 1.94 2.71 -6.36
N PHE A 128 0.76 2.85 -6.92
CA PHE A 128 -0.37 3.31 -6.13
C PHE A 128 -1.65 2.71 -6.68
N LEU A 129 -2.65 2.63 -5.81
CA LEU A 129 -3.96 2.08 -6.13
C LEU A 129 -5.01 3.01 -5.56
N ALA A 130 -5.92 3.48 -6.40
CA ALA A 130 -7.04 4.28 -5.93
C ALA A 130 -8.02 3.35 -5.21
N VAL A 131 -8.47 3.77 -4.03
CA VAL A 131 -9.37 2.99 -3.19
C VAL A 131 -10.44 3.93 -2.64
N ASP A 132 -11.68 3.46 -2.59
CA ASP A 132 -12.73 4.26 -1.97
C ASP A 132 -12.33 4.61 -0.54
N ASP A 133 -12.62 5.85 -0.14
CA ASP A 133 -12.11 6.37 1.12
C ASP A 133 -12.49 5.53 2.34
N ILE A 134 -13.68 4.94 2.32
CA ILE A 134 -14.15 4.11 3.42
C ILE A 134 -13.25 2.88 3.64
N TRP A 135 -12.60 2.39 2.58
CA TRP A 135 -11.76 1.19 2.65
C TRP A 135 -10.28 1.49 2.84
N ILE A 136 -9.85 2.75 2.72
CA ILE A 136 -8.42 3.08 2.70
C ILE A 136 -7.67 2.63 3.95
N PRO A 137 -8.17 2.87 5.18
CA PRO A 137 -7.42 2.41 6.35
C PRO A 137 -7.26 0.90 6.40
N LEU A 138 -8.30 0.17 6.03
CA LEU A 138 -8.22 -1.28 5.99
C LEU A 138 -7.27 -1.74 4.91
N ALA A 139 -7.32 -1.12 3.74
CA ALA A 139 -6.44 -1.45 2.64
C ALA A 139 -4.98 -1.28 3.03
N GLU A 140 -4.64 -0.18 3.67
CA GLU A 140 -3.26 0.04 4.12
C GLU A 140 -2.81 -1.06 5.08
N SER A 141 -3.64 -1.35 6.08
CA SER A 141 -3.35 -2.41 7.04
C SER A 141 -3.07 -3.75 6.37
N MET A 142 -3.89 -4.08 5.38
CA MET A 142 -3.76 -5.36 4.69
C MET A 142 -2.51 -5.42 3.83
N VAL A 143 -2.16 -4.31 3.17
CA VAL A 143 -0.94 -4.27 2.36
C VAL A 143 0.29 -4.37 3.25
N ILE A 144 0.29 -3.66 4.38
CA ILE A 144 1.40 -3.75 5.34
C ILE A 144 1.58 -5.19 5.80
N GLU A 145 0.48 -5.86 6.14
CA GLU A 145 0.53 -7.24 6.60
C GLU A 145 1.13 -8.16 5.53
N ARG A 146 0.79 -7.93 4.28
CA ARG A 146 1.29 -8.72 3.16
C ARG A 146 2.80 -8.66 3.04
N PHE A 147 3.39 -7.51 3.34
CA PHE A 147 4.83 -7.27 3.14
C PHE A 147 5.65 -7.33 4.42
N LYS A 148 5.09 -7.83 5.49
CA LYS A 148 5.85 -8.00 6.71
C LYS A 148 6.94 -9.05 6.58
#